data_e855f2738df46a5b121231fb031a12b5
#
_entry.id   e855f2738df46a5b121231fb031a12b5
#
_cell.length_a   1.000
_cell.length_b   1.000
_cell.length_c   1.000
_cell.angle_alpha   90.00
_cell.angle_beta   90.00
_cell.angle_gamma   90.00
#
_symmetry.space_group_name_H-M   'P 1'
#
loop_
_entity.id
_entity.type
_entity.pdbx_description
1 polymer ?
#
loop_
_entity_poly.entity_id
_entity_poly.type
_entity_poly.pdbx_seq_one_letter_code
_entity_poly.pdbx_strand_id
1 'polypeptide(L)'
;MKNEFIALIILFLLVSCQSRQQVTENISTIDSILQVNVTSLLENKLSELDALSGQAIVMEVQSGQIKALVGLTKKDSTNYQSCENFSVWQSTGLMHPISLLVALETGKVKLSDKVDTGNGIYQIHGRELKDHNWHRGGYGELTVQEGLAASSNIAIYKTMEKAFANNPQSYFDLLANMSYGKPDSITGIANLKPAYFITPKDNNWTKTAFVWSSIGYNQHVSPIQILTFYNAIANNGKMIQPQLYKDSVVVINPHIANKANIDSLKKALVLNITDGLGQPAKSDKVLVAGMQGTSSLSTNEDRTKDMYAVEFCGYFPTDNPKYSIIVTINKAGL
;
A
#
# COMPACT_ATOMS: atom_id res chain seq x y z
N MET A 1 -57.21 -40.40 21.91
CA MET A 1 -57.45 -38.99 21.51
C MET A 1 -56.57 -37.93 22.23
N LYS A 2 -56.18 -38.10 23.50
CA LYS A 2 -55.32 -37.13 24.19
C LYS A 2 -53.84 -37.15 23.75
N ASN A 3 -53.32 -38.31 23.32
CA ASN A 3 -51.90 -38.44 22.96
C ASN A 3 -51.58 -37.94 21.53
N GLU A 4 -52.56 -37.93 20.62
CA GLU A 4 -52.36 -37.45 19.26
C GLU A 4 -52.34 -35.90 19.16
N PHE A 5 -53.09 -35.22 20.09
CA PHE A 5 -53.07 -33.76 20.15
C PHE A 5 -51.78 -33.20 20.69
N ILE A 6 -51.10 -33.91 21.58
CA ILE A 6 -49.82 -33.48 22.13
C ILE A 6 -48.69 -33.64 21.07
N ALA A 7 -48.77 -34.74 20.28
CA ALA A 7 -47.79 -34.95 19.17
C ALA A 7 -47.90 -33.85 18.07
N LEU A 8 -49.14 -33.41 17.78
CA LEU A 8 -49.36 -32.36 16.78
C LEU A 8 -48.87 -30.98 17.24
N ILE A 9 -48.98 -30.65 18.54
CA ILE A 9 -48.45 -29.40 19.10
C ILE A 9 -46.92 -29.38 19.15
N ILE A 10 -46.31 -30.51 19.46
CA ILE A 10 -44.83 -30.61 19.44
C ILE A 10 -44.29 -30.52 18.00
N LEU A 11 -44.99 -31.08 17.00
CA LEU A 11 -44.60 -30.94 15.61
C LEU A 11 -44.73 -29.50 15.09
N PHE A 12 -45.74 -28.74 15.55
CA PHE A 12 -45.90 -27.33 15.21
C PHE A 12 -44.86 -26.41 15.88
N LEU A 13 -44.36 -26.76 17.05
CA LEU A 13 -43.28 -26.03 17.75
C LEU A 13 -41.89 -26.31 17.15
N LEU A 14 -41.69 -27.47 16.52
CA LEU A 14 -40.45 -27.80 15.84
C LEU A 14 -40.33 -27.17 14.44
N VAL A 15 -41.46 -26.83 13.78
CA VAL A 15 -41.48 -26.15 12.48
C VAL A 15 -41.30 -24.63 12.63
N SER A 16 -41.54 -24.07 13.83
CA SER A 16 -41.33 -22.62 14.06
C SER A 16 -39.87 -22.23 14.39
N CYS A 17 -38.97 -23.20 14.51
CA CYS A 17 -37.52 -23.02 14.67
C CYS A 17 -36.75 -23.18 13.37
N GLN A 18 -37.35 -22.88 12.21
CA GLN A 18 -36.58 -22.57 11.03
C GLN A 18 -35.94 -21.19 11.31
N SER A 19 -34.65 -21.22 11.61
CA SER A 19 -33.83 -20.04 11.63
C SER A 19 -34.17 -19.19 10.39
N ARG A 20 -34.81 -18.04 10.61
CA ARG A 20 -34.77 -16.98 9.61
C ARG A 20 -33.28 -16.73 9.38
N GLN A 21 -32.70 -17.31 8.33
CA GLN A 21 -31.53 -16.72 7.73
C GLN A 21 -31.94 -15.26 7.44
N GLN A 22 -31.49 -14.36 8.29
CA GLN A 22 -31.46 -12.95 7.92
C GLN A 22 -30.60 -12.91 6.66
N VAL A 23 -31.27 -12.76 5.53
CA VAL A 23 -30.60 -12.27 4.32
C VAL A 23 -30.16 -10.86 4.70
N THR A 24 -28.97 -10.72 5.25
CA THR A 24 -28.32 -9.43 5.42
C THR A 24 -28.14 -8.91 4.00
N GLU A 25 -28.97 -7.98 3.59
CA GLU A 25 -28.79 -7.24 2.36
C GLU A 25 -27.36 -6.66 2.40
N ASN A 26 -26.49 -7.12 1.51
CA ASN A 26 -25.12 -6.61 1.41
C ASN A 26 -25.16 -5.18 0.88
N ILE A 27 -25.31 -4.21 1.78
CA ILE A 27 -25.34 -2.79 1.42
C ILE A 27 -23.92 -2.37 1.03
N SER A 28 -23.71 -2.03 -0.24
CA SER A 28 -22.42 -1.55 -0.73
C SER A 28 -21.95 -0.31 0.02
N THR A 29 -20.62 -0.22 0.23
CA THR A 29 -19.98 0.96 0.82
C THR A 29 -19.59 2.01 -0.21
N ILE A 30 -19.65 1.65 -1.50
CA ILE A 30 -19.29 2.52 -2.61
C ILE A 30 -20.19 3.76 -2.63
N ASP A 31 -19.56 4.93 -2.71
CA ASP A 31 -20.21 6.19 -3.02
C ASP A 31 -20.32 6.34 -4.54
N SER A 32 -21.54 6.32 -5.08
CA SER A 32 -21.76 6.32 -6.52
C SER A 32 -21.24 7.57 -7.23
N ILE A 33 -21.31 8.73 -6.57
CA ILE A 33 -20.82 10.00 -7.14
C ILE A 33 -19.29 9.97 -7.16
N LEU A 34 -18.66 9.56 -6.08
CA LEU A 34 -17.20 9.44 -6.00
C LEU A 34 -16.68 8.39 -6.98
N GLN A 35 -17.35 7.24 -7.09
CA GLN A 35 -17.01 6.17 -8.04
C GLN A 35 -16.97 6.69 -9.49
N VAL A 36 -18.01 7.40 -9.91
CA VAL A 36 -18.09 7.97 -11.27
C VAL A 36 -16.97 9.00 -11.50
N ASN A 37 -16.75 9.91 -10.54
CA ASN A 37 -15.73 10.94 -10.66
C ASN A 37 -14.31 10.32 -10.71
N VAL A 38 -14.01 9.35 -9.84
CA VAL A 38 -12.70 8.67 -9.81
C VAL A 38 -12.50 7.89 -11.11
N THR A 39 -13.54 7.22 -11.64
CA THR A 39 -13.47 6.51 -12.91
C THR A 39 -13.10 7.46 -14.06
N SER A 40 -13.81 8.59 -14.18
CA SER A 40 -13.56 9.58 -15.24
C SER A 40 -12.15 10.20 -15.12
N LEU A 41 -11.72 10.53 -13.90
CA LEU A 41 -10.37 11.09 -13.66
C LEU A 41 -9.27 10.07 -14.03
N LEU A 42 -9.45 8.81 -13.65
CA LEU A 42 -8.50 7.76 -13.98
C LEU A 42 -8.44 7.53 -15.49
N GLU A 43 -9.60 7.38 -16.15
CA GLU A 43 -9.68 7.15 -17.59
C GLU A 43 -9.02 8.28 -18.39
N ASN A 44 -9.31 9.53 -18.05
CA ASN A 44 -8.69 10.70 -18.67
C ASN A 44 -7.16 10.67 -18.51
N LYS A 45 -6.66 10.32 -17.30
CA LYS A 45 -5.23 10.26 -17.05
C LYS A 45 -4.54 9.10 -17.77
N LEU A 46 -5.18 7.95 -17.83
CA LEU A 46 -4.69 6.81 -18.61
C LEU A 46 -4.59 7.14 -20.10
N SER A 47 -5.60 7.84 -20.63
CA SER A 47 -5.63 8.30 -22.03
C SER A 47 -4.52 9.31 -22.33
N GLU A 48 -4.34 10.32 -21.45
CA GLU A 48 -3.28 11.33 -21.55
C GLU A 48 -1.88 10.69 -21.57
N LEU A 49 -1.66 9.64 -20.78
CA LEU A 49 -0.37 8.96 -20.65
C LEU A 49 -0.18 7.80 -21.63
N ASP A 50 -1.15 7.51 -22.47
CA ASP A 50 -1.20 6.29 -23.29
C ASP A 50 -0.94 5.01 -22.48
N ALA A 51 -1.45 4.98 -21.25
CA ALA A 51 -1.17 3.92 -20.29
C ALA A 51 -1.94 2.64 -20.63
N LEU A 52 -1.41 1.48 -20.20
CA LEU A 52 -2.05 0.18 -20.45
C LEU A 52 -3.16 -0.13 -19.47
N SER A 53 -2.99 0.26 -18.20
CA SER A 53 -3.98 0.03 -17.16
C SER A 53 -3.75 0.96 -15.97
N GLY A 54 -4.76 1.06 -15.12
CA GLY A 54 -4.64 1.75 -13.85
C GLY A 54 -5.69 1.32 -12.86
N GLN A 55 -5.43 1.62 -11.60
CA GLN A 55 -6.34 1.37 -10.49
C GLN A 55 -6.37 2.59 -9.59
N ALA A 56 -7.54 2.86 -9.01
CA ALA A 56 -7.72 3.86 -7.96
C ALA A 56 -8.66 3.34 -6.89
N ILE A 57 -8.22 3.35 -5.63
CA ILE A 57 -9.00 2.89 -4.48
C ILE A 57 -9.03 4.00 -3.45
N VAL A 58 -10.25 4.37 -3.01
CA VAL A 58 -10.46 5.35 -1.94
C VAL A 58 -11.13 4.65 -0.77
N MET A 59 -10.55 4.78 0.42
CA MET A 59 -11.03 4.12 1.64
C MET A 59 -11.20 5.13 2.77
N GLU A 60 -12.30 5.01 3.51
CA GLU A 60 -12.55 5.81 4.71
C GLU A 60 -11.68 5.32 5.88
N VAL A 61 -10.96 6.25 6.51
CA VAL A 61 -9.91 5.91 7.49
C VAL A 61 -10.45 5.18 8.71
N GLN A 62 -11.56 5.62 9.27
CA GLN A 62 -12.05 5.12 10.56
C GLN A 62 -12.87 3.84 10.45
N SER A 63 -13.54 3.61 9.32
CA SER A 63 -14.41 2.46 9.13
C SER A 63 -13.82 1.35 8.25
N GLY A 64 -12.81 1.68 7.44
CA GLY A 64 -12.30 0.77 6.41
C GLY A 64 -13.22 0.65 5.19
N GLN A 65 -14.32 1.42 5.12
CA GLN A 65 -15.24 1.36 4.00
C GLN A 65 -14.59 1.85 2.71
N ILE A 66 -14.64 1.02 1.68
CA ILE A 66 -14.18 1.39 0.34
C ILE A 66 -15.23 2.27 -0.30
N LYS A 67 -14.90 3.52 -0.60
CA LYS A 67 -15.79 4.52 -1.18
C LYS A 67 -15.70 4.60 -2.70
N ALA A 68 -14.55 4.25 -3.27
CA ALA A 68 -14.38 4.04 -4.69
C ALA A 68 -13.40 2.89 -4.94
N LEU A 69 -13.72 2.07 -5.93
CA LEU A 69 -12.90 0.92 -6.35
C LEU A 69 -12.93 0.88 -7.88
N VAL A 70 -11.90 1.41 -8.51
CA VAL A 70 -11.81 1.55 -9.96
C VAL A 70 -10.59 0.83 -10.48
N GLY A 71 -10.80 -0.05 -11.44
CA GLY A 71 -9.77 -0.67 -12.25
C GLY A 71 -10.11 -0.53 -13.71
N LEU A 72 -9.18 -0.06 -14.53
CA LEU A 72 -9.32 0.14 -15.96
C LEU A 72 -8.15 -0.49 -16.69
N THR A 73 -8.44 -1.09 -17.84
CA THR A 73 -7.42 -1.61 -18.76
C THR A 73 -7.73 -1.16 -20.17
N LYS A 74 -6.68 -0.91 -20.94
CA LYS A 74 -6.79 -0.48 -22.34
C LYS A 74 -7.48 -1.57 -23.15
N LYS A 75 -8.56 -1.21 -23.84
CA LYS A 75 -9.33 -2.10 -24.71
C LYS A 75 -8.84 -2.00 -26.15
N ASP A 76 -8.60 -0.78 -26.60
CA ASP A 76 -8.10 -0.45 -27.94
C ASP A 76 -7.28 0.86 -27.88
N SER A 77 -6.98 1.48 -29.01
CA SER A 77 -6.12 2.67 -29.06
C SER A 77 -6.67 3.87 -28.28
N THR A 78 -7.98 3.96 -28.06
CA THR A 78 -8.66 5.14 -27.50
C THR A 78 -9.55 4.84 -26.30
N ASN A 79 -9.92 3.58 -26.08
CA ASN A 79 -10.93 3.21 -25.09
C ASN A 79 -10.34 2.34 -23.97
N TYR A 80 -10.88 2.53 -22.78
CA TYR A 80 -10.63 1.69 -21.61
C TYR A 80 -11.89 0.91 -21.25
N GLN A 81 -11.69 -0.23 -20.59
CA GLN A 81 -12.77 -1.04 -20.04
C GLN A 81 -12.49 -1.36 -18.57
N SER A 82 -13.54 -1.64 -17.83
CA SER A 82 -13.44 -2.06 -16.42
C SER A 82 -12.58 -3.32 -16.29
N CYS A 83 -11.73 -3.34 -15.26
CA CYS A 83 -10.87 -4.45 -14.90
C CYS A 83 -10.99 -4.67 -13.40
N GLU A 84 -11.52 -5.82 -12.99
CA GLU A 84 -11.71 -6.18 -11.58
C GLU A 84 -10.50 -6.88 -10.96
N ASN A 85 -9.37 -6.91 -11.64
CA ASN A 85 -8.15 -7.51 -11.10
C ASN A 85 -7.39 -6.55 -10.20
N PHE A 86 -7.68 -6.60 -8.89
CA PHE A 86 -7.02 -5.80 -7.86
C PHE A 86 -5.87 -6.53 -7.15
N SER A 87 -5.42 -7.66 -7.69
CA SER A 87 -4.38 -8.52 -7.08
C SER A 87 -2.93 -8.18 -7.47
N VAL A 88 -2.70 -7.16 -8.27
CA VAL A 88 -1.39 -6.81 -8.83
C VAL A 88 -0.73 -5.73 -7.96
N TRP A 89 0.51 -5.73 -7.69
CA TRP A 89 1.62 -6.34 -7.21
C TRP A 89 3.00 -5.76 -7.22
N GLN A 90 3.67 -4.93 -7.61
CA GLN A 90 5.03 -4.47 -7.29
C GLN A 90 5.04 -2.98 -7.06
N SER A 91 5.19 -2.61 -5.81
CA SER A 91 5.43 -1.23 -5.45
C SER A 91 6.81 -1.11 -4.83
N THR A 92 7.66 -0.27 -5.37
CA THR A 92 8.97 0.00 -4.78
C THR A 92 8.95 1.24 -3.92
N GLY A 93 8.70 2.42 -4.46
CA GLY A 93 8.75 3.67 -3.69
C GLY A 93 7.76 3.74 -2.52
N LEU A 94 6.59 3.10 -2.66
CA LEU A 94 5.61 3.05 -1.56
C LEU A 94 6.10 2.22 -0.36
N MET A 95 7.14 1.39 -0.53
CA MET A 95 7.77 0.66 0.57
C MET A 95 8.66 1.54 1.44
N HIS A 96 9.21 2.63 0.96
CA HIS A 96 10.14 3.46 1.71
C HIS A 96 9.63 3.90 3.08
N PRO A 97 8.41 4.46 3.23
CA PRO A 97 7.87 4.83 4.55
C PRO A 97 7.63 3.60 5.44
N ILE A 98 7.25 2.47 4.85
CA ILE A 98 6.99 1.23 5.59
C ILE A 98 8.30 0.70 6.18
N SER A 99 9.33 0.56 5.35
CA SER A 99 10.68 0.17 5.80
C SER A 99 11.21 1.11 6.87
N LEU A 100 11.03 2.42 6.68
CA LEU A 100 11.46 3.40 7.64
C LEU A 100 10.74 3.25 8.99
N LEU A 101 9.41 3.00 8.98
CA LEU A 101 8.67 2.74 10.22
C LEU A 101 9.23 1.51 10.97
N VAL A 102 9.51 0.44 10.22
CA VAL A 102 10.13 -0.78 10.78
C VAL A 102 11.51 -0.48 11.40
N ALA A 103 12.32 0.36 10.74
CA ALA A 103 13.62 0.75 11.27
C ALA A 103 13.50 1.61 12.54
N LEU A 104 12.55 2.54 12.58
CA LEU A 104 12.28 3.39 13.76
C LEU A 104 11.86 2.56 14.97
N GLU A 105 11.09 1.48 14.80
CA GLU A 105 10.67 0.59 15.89
C GLU A 105 11.85 -0.14 16.55
N THR A 106 13.00 -0.25 15.88
CA THR A 106 14.21 -0.82 16.52
C THR A 106 14.85 0.11 17.55
N GLY A 107 14.54 1.41 17.53
CA GLY A 107 15.20 2.45 18.32
C GLY A 107 16.65 2.74 17.89
N LYS A 108 17.19 2.05 16.88
CA LYS A 108 18.57 2.21 16.40
C LYS A 108 18.75 3.39 15.45
N VAL A 109 17.66 3.87 14.86
CA VAL A 109 17.64 4.97 13.88
C VAL A 109 16.64 6.04 14.27
N LYS A 110 16.92 7.28 13.86
CA LYS A 110 16.05 8.45 14.03
C LYS A 110 15.89 9.17 12.69
N LEU A 111 14.82 9.91 12.51
CA LEU A 111 14.60 10.71 11.30
C LEU A 111 15.67 11.80 11.11
N SER A 112 16.29 12.28 12.19
CA SER A 112 17.36 13.26 12.20
C SER A 112 18.76 12.69 11.95
N ASP A 113 18.91 11.36 11.89
CA ASP A 113 20.21 10.73 11.62
C ASP A 113 20.66 11.11 10.21
N LYS A 114 21.96 11.37 10.05
CA LYS A 114 22.56 11.70 8.76
C LYS A 114 22.92 10.43 8.00
N VAL A 115 22.69 10.47 6.70
CA VAL A 115 23.01 9.42 5.74
C VAL A 115 23.70 10.04 4.54
N ASP A 116 24.92 9.62 4.26
CA ASP A 116 25.64 10.01 3.05
C ASP A 116 25.22 9.12 1.88
N THR A 117 24.57 9.69 0.87
CA THR A 117 24.16 9.03 -0.37
C THR A 117 25.19 9.24 -1.50
N GLY A 118 26.24 10.02 -1.24
CA GLY A 118 27.32 10.29 -2.18
C GLY A 118 26.81 10.91 -3.49
N ASN A 119 27.36 10.42 -4.59
CA ASN A 119 26.96 10.87 -5.94
C ASN A 119 25.70 10.16 -6.48
N GLY A 120 24.93 9.49 -5.65
CA GLY A 120 23.71 8.79 -6.06
C GLY A 120 23.95 7.38 -6.61
N ILE A 121 25.16 6.83 -6.46
CA ILE A 121 25.50 5.43 -6.81
C ILE A 121 26.16 4.79 -5.60
N TYR A 122 25.61 3.67 -5.16
CA TYR A 122 26.16 2.89 -4.08
C TYR A 122 26.44 1.45 -4.53
N GLN A 123 27.71 1.03 -4.40
CA GLN A 123 28.16 -0.31 -4.78
C GLN A 123 27.92 -1.28 -3.63
N ILE A 124 27.17 -2.35 -3.89
CA ILE A 124 26.91 -3.38 -2.89
C ILE A 124 26.92 -4.78 -3.52
N HIS A 125 27.80 -5.66 -3.03
CA HIS A 125 27.95 -7.04 -3.49
C HIS A 125 28.01 -7.17 -5.02
N GLY A 126 28.74 -6.26 -5.69
CA GLY A 126 28.93 -6.26 -7.14
C GLY A 126 27.73 -5.75 -7.95
N ARG A 127 26.74 -5.14 -7.30
CA ARG A 127 25.61 -4.47 -7.95
C ARG A 127 25.55 -3.00 -7.56
N GLU A 128 24.94 -2.21 -8.41
CA GLU A 128 24.72 -0.78 -8.17
C GLU A 128 23.30 -0.54 -7.66
N LEU A 129 23.19 0.12 -6.50
CA LEU A 129 21.97 0.77 -6.05
C LEU A 129 22.05 2.23 -6.45
N LYS A 130 21.04 2.73 -7.15
CA LYS A 130 21.02 4.11 -7.67
C LYS A 130 19.84 4.90 -7.13
N ASP A 131 20.11 6.15 -6.83
CA ASP A 131 19.08 7.18 -6.66
C ASP A 131 18.69 7.73 -8.05
N HIS A 132 17.46 8.24 -8.18
CA HIS A 132 16.96 8.70 -9.47
C HIS A 132 17.76 9.87 -10.06
N ASN A 133 18.46 10.64 -9.21
CA ASN A 133 19.27 11.79 -9.61
C ASN A 133 20.78 11.49 -9.75
N TRP A 134 21.20 10.22 -9.79
CA TRP A 134 22.59 9.81 -9.91
C TRP A 134 23.34 10.52 -11.08
N HIS A 135 22.64 10.75 -12.19
CA HIS A 135 23.17 11.44 -13.38
C HIS A 135 23.33 12.97 -13.17
N ARG A 136 22.84 13.53 -12.07
CA ARG A 136 22.96 14.92 -11.66
C ARG A 136 23.88 15.11 -10.44
N GLY A 137 24.63 14.08 -10.06
CA GLY A 137 25.59 14.14 -8.94
C GLY A 137 25.08 13.66 -7.60
N GLY A 138 23.87 13.08 -7.53
CA GLY A 138 23.31 12.53 -6.30
C GLY A 138 22.84 13.59 -5.33
N TYR A 139 22.60 13.20 -4.07
CA TYR A 139 22.11 14.08 -3.01
C TYR A 139 23.17 14.43 -1.96
N GLY A 140 24.34 13.74 -1.95
CA GLY A 140 25.32 13.90 -0.89
C GLY A 140 24.80 13.43 0.47
N GLU A 141 25.02 14.24 1.51
CA GLU A 141 24.54 13.95 2.86
C GLU A 141 23.12 14.48 3.08
N LEU A 142 22.21 13.62 3.51
CA LEU A 142 20.82 13.90 3.86
C LEU A 142 20.55 13.44 5.30
N THR A 143 19.54 14.01 5.93
CA THR A 143 18.89 13.32 7.06
C THR A 143 18.02 12.16 6.53
N VAL A 144 17.71 11.17 7.37
CA VAL A 144 16.80 10.07 7.01
C VAL A 144 15.44 10.60 6.54
N GLN A 145 14.95 11.68 7.17
CA GLN A 145 13.69 12.33 6.78
C GLN A 145 13.80 12.97 5.37
N GLU A 146 14.87 13.68 5.08
CA GLU A 146 15.12 14.25 3.74
C GLU A 146 15.32 13.15 2.70
N GLY A 147 15.98 12.04 3.08
CA GLY A 147 16.12 10.84 2.24
C GLY A 147 14.78 10.23 1.84
N LEU A 148 13.81 10.19 2.76
CA LEU A 148 12.44 9.79 2.44
C LEU A 148 11.77 10.79 1.49
N ALA A 149 11.85 12.09 1.76
CA ALA A 149 11.26 13.13 0.92
C ALA A 149 11.88 13.20 -0.49
N ALA A 150 13.17 12.87 -0.60
CA ALA A 150 13.89 12.71 -1.87
C ALA A 150 13.66 11.33 -2.53
N SER A 151 12.90 10.44 -1.91
CA SER A 151 12.74 9.05 -2.36
C SER A 151 14.08 8.35 -2.68
N SER A 152 15.10 8.61 -1.85
CA SER A 152 16.45 8.07 -2.05
C SER A 152 16.50 6.60 -1.66
N ASN A 153 16.72 5.74 -2.64
CA ASN A 153 16.94 4.31 -2.44
C ASN A 153 18.14 4.04 -1.51
N ILE A 154 19.21 4.84 -1.70
CA ILE A 154 20.46 4.69 -0.94
C ILE A 154 20.23 5.11 0.52
N ALA A 155 19.54 6.23 0.77
CA ALA A 155 19.24 6.67 2.12
C ALA A 155 18.39 5.64 2.88
N ILE A 156 17.34 5.12 2.24
CA ILE A 156 16.49 4.08 2.82
C ILE A 156 17.31 2.82 3.08
N TYR A 157 18.03 2.30 2.09
CA TYR A 157 18.82 1.08 2.28
C TYR A 157 19.85 1.23 3.42
N LYS A 158 20.67 2.30 3.43
CA LYS A 158 21.66 2.51 4.50
C LYS A 158 21.02 2.63 5.89
N THR A 159 19.83 3.22 5.97
CA THR A 159 19.04 3.25 7.21
C THR A 159 18.63 1.83 7.64
N MET A 160 18.18 1.01 6.69
CA MET A 160 17.82 -0.39 6.93
C MET A 160 19.04 -1.24 7.27
N GLU A 161 20.17 -1.03 6.59
CA GLU A 161 21.43 -1.69 6.89
C GLU A 161 21.89 -1.41 8.31
N LYS A 162 21.86 -0.14 8.76
CA LYS A 162 22.16 0.24 10.15
C LYS A 162 21.28 -0.50 11.16
N ALA A 163 20.01 -0.70 10.86
CA ALA A 163 19.05 -1.33 11.75
C ALA A 163 19.16 -2.87 11.77
N PHE A 164 19.40 -3.50 10.61
CA PHE A 164 19.15 -4.94 10.39
C PHE A 164 20.30 -5.75 9.77
N ALA A 165 21.45 -5.16 9.43
CA ALA A 165 22.54 -5.87 8.74
C ALA A 165 22.93 -7.19 9.44
N ASN A 166 22.95 -7.20 10.79
CA ASN A 166 23.31 -8.37 11.58
C ASN A 166 22.21 -9.43 11.68
N ASN A 167 20.96 -9.07 11.40
CA ASN A 167 19.82 -9.97 11.45
C ASN A 167 18.72 -9.50 10.48
N PRO A 168 18.84 -9.73 9.17
CA PRO A 168 17.81 -9.35 8.19
C PRO A 168 16.45 -9.99 8.44
N GLN A 169 16.40 -11.18 9.07
CA GLN A 169 15.13 -11.84 9.38
C GLN A 169 14.27 -10.99 10.33
N SER A 170 14.87 -10.25 11.27
CA SER A 170 14.11 -9.41 12.20
C SER A 170 13.34 -8.28 11.51
N TYR A 171 13.76 -7.83 10.32
CA TYR A 171 12.97 -6.91 9.49
C TYR A 171 11.64 -7.52 9.07
N PHE A 172 11.66 -8.77 8.57
CA PHE A 172 10.45 -9.47 8.14
C PHE A 172 9.56 -9.85 9.32
N ASP A 173 10.16 -10.21 10.45
CA ASP A 173 9.41 -10.49 11.68
C ASP A 173 8.66 -9.23 12.17
N LEU A 174 9.28 -8.05 12.11
CA LEU A 174 8.62 -6.78 12.43
C LEU A 174 7.53 -6.41 11.41
N LEU A 175 7.76 -6.58 10.11
CA LEU A 175 6.71 -6.40 9.09
C LEU A 175 5.49 -7.28 9.36
N ALA A 176 5.71 -8.55 9.72
CA ALA A 176 4.63 -9.47 10.07
C ALA A 176 3.90 -9.02 11.36
N ASN A 177 4.62 -8.58 12.38
CA ASN A 177 4.04 -8.05 13.63
C ASN A 177 3.21 -6.78 13.37
N MET A 178 3.62 -5.94 12.41
CA MET A 178 2.87 -4.78 11.94
C MET A 178 1.69 -5.15 11.04
N SER A 179 1.51 -6.44 10.73
CA SER A 179 0.47 -6.94 9.81
C SER A 179 0.58 -6.36 8.39
N TYR A 180 1.80 -6.02 7.92
CA TYR A 180 2.00 -5.59 6.55
C TYR A 180 1.67 -6.72 5.57
N GLY A 181 0.95 -6.38 4.49
CA GLY A 181 0.45 -7.36 3.53
C GLY A 181 -0.93 -7.93 3.86
N LYS A 182 -1.57 -7.51 4.95
CA LYS A 182 -2.96 -7.87 5.27
C LYS A 182 -3.95 -6.86 4.67
N PRO A 183 -5.20 -7.30 4.41
CA PRO A 183 -5.77 -8.64 4.63
C PRO A 183 -5.44 -9.64 3.51
N ASP A 184 -5.67 -10.93 3.77
CA ASP A 184 -5.51 -12.00 2.78
C ASP A 184 -6.74 -12.16 1.87
N SER A 185 -7.89 -11.66 2.31
CA SER A 185 -9.15 -11.64 1.55
C SER A 185 -10.04 -10.48 1.97
N ILE A 186 -10.89 -10.04 1.04
CA ILE A 186 -11.94 -9.02 1.27
C ILE A 186 -13.20 -9.52 0.57
N THR A 187 -14.32 -9.57 1.30
CA THR A 187 -15.61 -9.98 0.74
C THR A 187 -16.01 -9.06 -0.41
N GLY A 188 -16.29 -9.63 -1.56
CA GLY A 188 -16.65 -8.91 -2.79
C GLY A 188 -15.48 -8.53 -3.68
N ILE A 189 -14.23 -8.76 -3.26
CA ILE A 189 -13.04 -8.59 -4.11
C ILE A 189 -12.49 -9.97 -4.45
N ALA A 190 -12.70 -10.36 -5.70
CA ALA A 190 -12.16 -11.61 -6.22
C ALA A 190 -10.63 -11.50 -6.45
N ASN A 191 -9.95 -12.64 -6.41
CA ASN A 191 -8.53 -12.79 -6.77
C ASN A 191 -7.51 -12.05 -5.88
N LEU A 192 -7.92 -11.47 -4.73
CA LEU A 192 -6.94 -11.01 -3.75
C LEU A 192 -6.16 -12.21 -3.22
N LYS A 193 -4.83 -12.11 -3.27
CA LYS A 193 -3.92 -13.17 -2.79
C LYS A 193 -3.22 -12.71 -1.51
N PRO A 194 -2.87 -13.66 -0.61
CA PRO A 194 -1.97 -13.36 0.49
C PRO A 194 -0.68 -12.73 0.00
N ALA A 195 -0.17 -11.75 0.72
CA ALA A 195 1.12 -11.16 0.40
C ALA A 195 2.24 -12.20 0.52
N TYR A 196 3.23 -12.09 -0.36
CA TYR A 196 4.39 -12.96 -0.37
C TYR A 196 5.68 -12.16 -0.30
N PHE A 197 6.65 -12.63 0.48
CA PHE A 197 7.95 -12.00 0.68
C PHE A 197 9.04 -13.04 0.53
N ILE A 198 10.12 -12.71 -0.19
CA ILE A 198 11.35 -13.50 -0.18
C ILE A 198 12.14 -13.11 1.08
N THR A 199 12.36 -14.06 1.96
CA THR A 199 12.97 -13.89 3.28
C THR A 199 14.28 -14.67 3.42
N PRO A 200 15.09 -14.43 4.44
CA PRO A 200 16.29 -15.25 4.71
C PRO A 200 16.03 -16.75 4.88
N LYS A 201 14.78 -17.17 5.07
CA LYS A 201 14.38 -18.59 5.18
C LYS A 201 14.14 -19.25 3.82
N ASP A 202 14.06 -18.47 2.75
CA ASP A 202 13.76 -18.98 1.41
C ASP A 202 15.05 -19.38 0.66
N ASN A 203 14.96 -20.45 -0.12
CA ASN A 203 16.11 -20.97 -0.88
C ASN A 203 16.65 -20.00 -1.95
N ASN A 204 15.84 -19.06 -2.41
CA ASN A 204 16.21 -18.04 -3.38
C ASN A 204 16.71 -16.74 -2.73
N TRP A 205 16.91 -16.71 -1.40
CA TRP A 205 17.54 -15.60 -0.72
C TRP A 205 19.00 -15.45 -1.14
N THR A 206 19.38 -14.24 -1.56
CA THR A 206 20.75 -13.91 -2.00
C THR A 206 21.37 -12.85 -1.11
N LYS A 207 22.71 -12.66 -1.22
CA LYS A 207 23.44 -11.62 -0.48
C LYS A 207 22.91 -10.20 -0.71
N THR A 208 22.30 -9.95 -1.88
CA THR A 208 21.71 -8.65 -2.23
C THR A 208 20.21 -8.58 -1.94
N ALA A 209 19.57 -9.68 -1.54
CA ALA A 209 18.12 -9.72 -1.38
C ALA A 209 17.61 -8.69 -0.38
N PHE A 210 18.30 -8.48 0.73
CA PHE A 210 17.90 -7.50 1.74
C PHE A 210 17.89 -6.06 1.20
N VAL A 211 18.87 -5.70 0.37
CA VAL A 211 18.92 -4.39 -0.30
C VAL A 211 17.62 -4.13 -1.06
N TRP A 212 17.26 -5.10 -1.90
CA TRP A 212 16.10 -4.98 -2.77
C TRP A 212 14.79 -5.06 -2.00
N SER A 213 14.70 -5.95 -1.00
CA SER A 213 13.50 -6.05 -0.15
C SER A 213 13.24 -4.77 0.64
N SER A 214 14.29 -4.10 1.13
CA SER A 214 14.17 -2.87 1.92
C SER A 214 13.62 -1.68 1.13
N ILE A 215 13.73 -1.71 -0.20
CA ILE A 215 13.21 -0.69 -1.10
C ILE A 215 11.99 -1.16 -1.94
N GLY A 216 11.41 -2.32 -1.59
CA GLY A 216 10.13 -2.78 -2.11
C GLY A 216 10.16 -3.86 -3.18
N TYR A 217 11.35 -4.37 -3.57
CA TYR A 217 11.44 -5.56 -4.42
C TYR A 217 11.32 -6.85 -3.59
N ASN A 218 11.33 -8.00 -4.25
CA ASN A 218 11.25 -9.34 -3.63
C ASN A 218 9.98 -9.56 -2.80
N GLN A 219 8.90 -8.87 -3.17
CA GLN A 219 7.61 -9.01 -2.54
C GLN A 219 6.47 -8.91 -3.57
N HIS A 220 5.34 -9.52 -3.23
CA HIS A 220 4.08 -9.38 -3.95
C HIS A 220 3.02 -8.93 -2.95
N VAL A 221 2.68 -7.65 -2.99
CA VAL A 221 1.68 -7.02 -2.12
C VAL A 221 0.73 -6.23 -3.00
N SER A 222 -0.57 -6.49 -2.89
CA SER A 222 -1.57 -5.80 -3.72
C SER A 222 -1.73 -4.33 -3.32
N PRO A 223 -2.19 -3.47 -4.25
CA PRO A 223 -2.46 -2.06 -3.94
C PRO A 223 -3.37 -1.87 -2.73
N ILE A 224 -4.41 -2.70 -2.57
CA ILE A 224 -5.32 -2.59 -1.44
C ILE A 224 -4.67 -2.99 -0.09
N GLN A 225 -3.71 -3.92 -0.10
CA GLN A 225 -2.94 -4.26 1.09
C GLN A 225 -1.99 -3.14 1.48
N ILE A 226 -1.34 -2.49 0.50
CA ILE A 226 -0.52 -1.29 0.73
C ILE A 226 -1.40 -0.16 1.28
N LEU A 227 -2.54 0.11 0.63
CA LEU A 227 -3.50 1.12 1.10
C LEU A 227 -3.94 0.86 2.54
N THR A 228 -4.20 -0.40 2.90
CA THR A 228 -4.60 -0.79 4.27
C THR A 228 -3.53 -0.41 5.29
N PHE A 229 -2.25 -0.57 4.94
CA PHE A 229 -1.15 -0.17 5.81
C PHE A 229 -1.03 1.36 5.93
N TYR A 230 -1.12 2.10 4.82
CA TYR A 230 -1.15 3.57 4.85
C TYR A 230 -2.36 4.12 5.59
N ASN A 231 -3.51 3.46 5.45
CA ASN A 231 -4.70 3.77 6.24
C ASN A 231 -4.46 3.61 7.74
N ALA A 232 -3.72 2.57 8.15
CA ALA A 232 -3.34 2.39 9.55
C ALA A 232 -2.42 3.51 10.04
N ILE A 233 -1.46 3.98 9.22
CA ILE A 233 -0.64 5.17 9.55
C ILE A 233 -1.54 6.40 9.74
N ALA A 234 -2.46 6.65 8.82
CA ALA A 234 -3.46 7.73 8.91
C ALA A 234 -4.31 7.61 10.19
N ASN A 235 -4.68 6.39 10.57
CA ASN A 235 -5.51 6.04 11.73
C ASN A 235 -4.70 5.86 13.04
N ASN A 236 -3.60 6.58 13.18
CA ASN A 236 -2.75 6.58 14.37
C ASN A 236 -2.23 5.19 14.79
N GLY A 237 -1.97 4.34 13.81
CA GLY A 237 -1.44 2.99 13.98
C GLY A 237 -2.50 1.89 14.07
N LYS A 238 -3.78 2.20 14.06
CA LYS A 238 -4.86 1.21 14.10
C LYS A 238 -5.20 0.73 12.69
N MET A 239 -4.92 -0.54 12.39
CA MET A 239 -5.23 -1.17 11.11
C MET A 239 -6.63 -1.77 11.13
N ILE A 240 -7.44 -1.38 10.16
CA ILE A 240 -8.83 -1.81 10.00
C ILE A 240 -8.98 -2.58 8.70
N GLN A 241 -9.80 -3.65 8.73
CA GLN A 241 -10.18 -4.45 7.58
C GLN A 241 -10.91 -3.59 6.54
N PRO A 242 -10.44 -3.53 5.29
CA PRO A 242 -11.21 -2.92 4.20
C PRO A 242 -12.56 -3.61 3.99
N GLN A 243 -13.60 -2.83 3.75
CA GLN A 243 -14.98 -3.32 3.57
C GLN A 243 -15.58 -2.80 2.27
N LEU A 244 -16.08 -3.70 1.44
CA LEU A 244 -16.86 -3.37 0.23
C LEU A 244 -18.37 -3.36 0.53
N TYR A 245 -18.78 -4.05 1.57
CA TYR A 245 -20.15 -4.06 2.09
C TYR A 245 -20.16 -3.58 3.55
N LYS A 246 -21.23 -2.87 3.94
CA LYS A 246 -21.36 -2.34 5.30
C LYS A 246 -21.44 -3.47 6.31
N ASP A 247 -20.51 -3.47 7.23
CA ASP A 247 -20.44 -4.41 8.35
C ASP A 247 -19.83 -3.71 9.58
N SER A 248 -19.73 -4.43 10.69
CA SER A 248 -18.99 -3.99 11.87
C SER A 248 -17.51 -3.78 11.53
N VAL A 249 -16.90 -2.79 12.19
CA VAL A 249 -15.49 -2.47 12.01
C VAL A 249 -14.63 -3.59 12.60
N VAL A 250 -13.88 -4.29 11.75
CA VAL A 250 -12.94 -5.33 12.16
C VAL A 250 -11.53 -4.74 12.26
N VAL A 251 -10.91 -4.88 13.42
CA VAL A 251 -9.53 -4.43 13.67
C VAL A 251 -8.58 -5.58 13.36
N ILE A 252 -7.72 -5.39 12.35
CA ILE A 252 -6.65 -6.35 12.00
C ILE A 252 -5.52 -6.27 13.03
N ASN A 253 -5.08 -5.03 13.32
CA ASN A 253 -4.01 -4.79 14.28
C ASN A 253 -4.32 -3.48 15.04
N PRO A 254 -4.42 -3.51 16.38
CA PRO A 254 -4.73 -2.31 17.14
C PRO A 254 -3.60 -1.28 17.13
N HIS A 255 -2.34 -1.72 16.97
CA HIS A 255 -1.15 -0.87 17.04
C HIS A 255 -0.05 -1.45 16.14
N ILE A 256 0.04 -0.99 14.87
CA ILE A 256 1.09 -1.45 13.94
C ILE A 256 2.49 -0.99 14.40
N ALA A 257 2.60 0.11 15.14
CA ALA A 257 3.85 0.64 15.64
C ALA A 257 3.63 1.57 16.84
N ASN A 258 4.70 1.97 17.51
CA ASN A 258 4.67 2.96 18.58
C ASN A 258 4.10 4.30 18.06
N LYS A 259 3.24 4.92 18.86
CA LYS A 259 2.60 6.20 18.50
C LYS A 259 3.59 7.29 18.11
N ALA A 260 4.71 7.43 18.81
CA ALA A 260 5.72 8.45 18.53
C ALA A 260 6.35 8.24 17.14
N ASN A 261 6.56 6.99 16.71
CA ASN A 261 7.09 6.65 15.40
C ASN A 261 6.04 6.87 14.30
N ILE A 262 4.77 6.55 14.54
CA ILE A 262 3.65 6.91 13.65
C ILE A 262 3.59 8.42 13.45
N ASP A 263 3.60 9.22 14.54
CA ASP A 263 3.53 10.68 14.47
C ASP A 263 4.74 11.27 13.71
N SER A 264 5.92 10.70 13.91
CA SER A 264 7.14 11.08 13.20
C SER A 264 7.04 10.77 11.70
N LEU A 265 6.58 9.58 11.35
CA LEU A 265 6.39 9.18 9.96
C LEU A 265 5.32 10.03 9.26
N LYS A 266 4.22 10.37 9.93
CA LYS A 266 3.18 11.27 9.40
C LYS A 266 3.76 12.63 9.01
N LYS A 267 4.63 13.22 9.83
CA LYS A 267 5.33 14.47 9.51
C LYS A 267 6.23 14.32 8.28
N ALA A 268 6.95 13.22 8.17
CA ALA A 268 7.82 12.95 7.03
C ALA A 268 7.01 12.77 5.72
N LEU A 269 5.83 12.14 5.78
CA LEU A 269 4.92 12.02 4.63
C LEU A 269 4.31 13.36 4.21
N VAL A 270 4.05 14.28 5.15
CA VAL A 270 3.66 15.66 4.82
C VAL A 270 4.81 16.38 4.14
N LEU A 271 6.03 16.30 4.69
CA LEU A 271 7.21 16.92 4.10
C LEU A 271 7.46 16.45 2.67
N ASN A 272 7.25 15.17 2.37
CA ASN A 272 7.36 14.66 1.02
C ASN A 272 6.43 15.40 0.03
N ILE A 273 5.22 15.76 0.46
CA ILE A 273 4.25 16.50 -0.38
C ILE A 273 4.54 17.98 -0.42
N THR A 274 5.03 18.59 0.66
CA THR A 274 5.27 20.05 0.70
C THR A 274 6.58 20.44 0.03
N ASP A 275 7.64 19.66 0.23
CA ASP A 275 9.02 20.01 -0.11
C ASP A 275 9.78 18.90 -0.84
N GLY A 276 9.23 17.67 -0.91
CA GLY A 276 9.85 16.50 -1.53
C GLY A 276 9.38 16.24 -2.97
N LEU A 277 9.65 15.02 -3.43
CA LEU A 277 9.25 14.55 -4.77
C LEU A 277 7.74 14.31 -4.91
N GLY A 278 7.00 14.30 -3.81
CA GLY A 278 5.54 14.17 -3.80
C GLY A 278 4.79 15.45 -4.13
N GLN A 279 5.47 16.58 -4.37
CA GLN A 279 4.83 17.87 -4.67
C GLN A 279 3.76 17.83 -5.78
N PRO A 280 3.85 16.99 -6.83
CA PRO A 280 2.77 16.88 -7.80
C PRO A 280 1.42 16.43 -7.22
N ALA A 281 1.40 15.81 -6.03
CA ALA A 281 0.18 15.43 -5.33
C ALA A 281 -0.33 16.50 -4.35
N LYS A 282 0.34 17.67 -4.27
CA LYS A 282 -0.09 18.80 -3.45
C LYS A 282 -1.43 19.34 -3.92
N SER A 283 -2.27 19.72 -2.97
CA SER A 283 -3.58 20.33 -3.22
C SER A 283 -3.71 21.66 -2.49
N ASP A 284 -4.31 22.63 -3.15
CA ASP A 284 -4.64 23.94 -2.54
C ASP A 284 -5.91 23.88 -1.68
N LYS A 285 -6.67 22.79 -1.78
CA LYS A 285 -7.96 22.63 -1.08
C LYS A 285 -7.82 21.86 0.23
N VAL A 286 -6.83 20.97 0.34
CA VAL A 286 -6.66 20.10 1.50
C VAL A 286 -5.18 19.69 1.63
N LEU A 287 -4.69 19.62 2.86
CA LEU A 287 -3.35 19.11 3.10
C LEU A 287 -3.34 17.59 2.91
N VAL A 288 -2.40 17.11 2.09
CA VAL A 288 -2.20 15.71 1.74
C VAL A 288 -0.90 15.22 2.37
N ALA A 289 -0.88 14.00 2.83
CA ALA A 289 0.32 13.26 3.21
C ALA A 289 0.40 11.97 2.39
N GLY A 290 1.57 11.60 1.93
CA GLY A 290 1.70 10.39 1.13
C GLY A 290 3.08 10.21 0.52
N MET A 291 3.18 9.16 -0.29
CA MET A 291 4.40 8.77 -0.98
C MET A 291 4.08 8.40 -2.42
N GLN A 292 4.94 8.76 -3.33
CA GLN A 292 4.95 8.30 -4.72
C GLN A 292 5.93 7.14 -4.89
N GLY A 293 5.71 6.34 -5.92
CA GLY A 293 6.60 5.26 -6.31
C GLY A 293 6.68 5.11 -7.83
N THR A 294 7.78 4.56 -8.29
CA THR A 294 7.95 4.11 -9.67
C THR A 294 8.71 2.81 -9.67
N SER A 295 8.09 1.77 -10.20
CA SER A 295 8.67 0.42 -10.28
C SER A 295 8.84 0.02 -11.74
N SER A 296 10.00 -0.56 -12.07
CA SER A 296 10.15 -1.26 -13.36
C SER A 296 9.41 -2.59 -13.28
N LEU A 297 8.52 -2.83 -14.25
CA LEU A 297 7.79 -4.10 -14.42
C LEU A 297 8.45 -5.02 -15.43
N SER A 298 9.52 -4.57 -16.11
CA SER A 298 10.22 -5.33 -17.13
C SER A 298 11.03 -6.43 -16.48
N THR A 299 10.76 -7.68 -16.86
CA THR A 299 11.50 -8.86 -16.43
C THR A 299 12.56 -9.30 -17.44
N ASN A 300 12.62 -8.67 -18.62
CA ASN A 300 13.47 -9.07 -19.73
C ASN A 300 14.63 -8.11 -19.96
N GLU A 301 15.72 -8.63 -20.51
CA GLU A 301 16.91 -7.87 -20.94
C GLU A 301 16.64 -6.89 -22.10
N ASP A 302 15.51 -7.05 -22.79
CA ASP A 302 15.07 -6.14 -23.87
C ASP A 302 14.37 -4.91 -23.29
N ARG A 303 15.17 -3.86 -23.04
CA ARG A 303 14.71 -2.57 -22.50
C ARG A 303 13.96 -1.69 -23.53
N THR A 304 13.77 -2.15 -24.74
CA THR A 304 13.10 -1.34 -25.80
C THR A 304 11.62 -1.12 -25.54
N LYS A 305 11.02 -1.84 -24.55
CA LYS A 305 9.64 -1.68 -24.09
C LYS A 305 9.59 -1.75 -22.55
N ASP A 306 10.40 -0.93 -21.91
CA ASP A 306 10.38 -0.87 -20.45
C ASP A 306 8.97 -0.47 -19.97
N MET A 307 8.39 -1.34 -19.17
CA MET A 307 7.11 -1.12 -18.51
C MET A 307 7.33 -0.62 -17.09
N TYR A 308 6.54 0.37 -16.71
CA TYR A 308 6.61 0.97 -15.38
C TYR A 308 5.26 1.00 -14.71
N ALA A 309 5.23 0.73 -13.40
CA ALA A 309 4.16 1.15 -12.53
C ALA A 309 4.52 2.49 -11.90
N VAL A 310 3.66 3.49 -12.07
CA VAL A 310 3.75 4.79 -11.40
C VAL A 310 2.63 4.85 -10.37
N GLU A 311 2.97 5.18 -9.14
CA GLU A 311 2.07 4.97 -8.01
C GLU A 311 2.07 6.15 -7.05
N PHE A 312 0.95 6.34 -6.39
CA PHE A 312 0.82 7.21 -5.23
C PHE A 312 -0.06 6.55 -4.18
N CYS A 313 0.37 6.59 -2.92
CA CYS A 313 -0.46 6.21 -1.78
C CYS A 313 -0.37 7.27 -0.69
N GLY A 314 -1.52 7.68 -0.14
CA GLY A 314 -1.56 8.73 0.86
C GLY A 314 -2.92 8.87 1.52
N TYR A 315 -3.07 9.95 2.28
CA TYR A 315 -4.30 10.25 3.02
C TYR A 315 -4.53 11.75 3.18
N PHE A 316 -5.77 12.14 3.42
CA PHE A 316 -6.19 13.53 3.60
C PHE A 316 -7.49 13.63 4.41
N PRO A 317 -7.75 14.79 5.12
CA PRO A 317 -6.78 15.81 5.54
C PRO A 317 -5.69 15.23 6.44
N THR A 318 -4.56 15.94 6.60
CA THR A 318 -3.43 15.42 7.40
C THR A 318 -3.66 15.49 8.91
N ASP A 319 -4.39 16.48 9.38
CA ASP A 319 -4.68 16.74 10.79
C ASP A 319 -5.80 15.83 11.36
N ASN A 320 -6.82 15.54 10.55
CA ASN A 320 -7.90 14.62 10.89
C ASN A 320 -8.23 13.74 9.68
N PRO A 321 -7.42 12.70 9.40
CA PRO A 321 -7.55 11.90 8.20
C PRO A 321 -8.93 11.28 8.06
N LYS A 322 -9.60 11.59 6.94
CA LYS A 322 -10.91 11.03 6.59
C LYS A 322 -10.81 9.93 5.55
N TYR A 323 -9.93 10.14 4.56
CA TYR A 323 -9.77 9.22 3.45
C TYR A 323 -8.30 8.88 3.23
N SER A 324 -8.03 7.65 2.87
CA SER A 324 -6.79 7.19 2.26
C SER A 324 -7.06 6.80 0.81
N ILE A 325 -6.04 6.96 -0.04
CA ILE A 325 -6.12 6.70 -1.47
C ILE A 325 -4.86 6.00 -1.95
N ILE A 326 -5.02 5.07 -2.88
CA ILE A 326 -3.94 4.56 -3.71
C ILE A 326 -4.33 4.67 -5.17
N VAL A 327 -3.37 5.11 -5.99
CA VAL A 327 -3.49 5.12 -7.46
C VAL A 327 -2.27 4.43 -8.03
N THR A 328 -2.49 3.50 -8.98
CA THR A 328 -1.43 2.83 -9.73
C THR A 328 -1.70 2.95 -11.21
N ILE A 329 -0.68 3.24 -12.00
CA ILE A 329 -0.76 3.39 -13.46
C ILE A 329 0.37 2.59 -14.08
N ASN A 330 0.03 1.66 -14.99
CA ASN A 330 1.00 0.88 -15.76
C ASN A 330 1.14 1.47 -17.15
N LYS A 331 2.36 1.88 -17.50
CA LYS A 331 2.64 2.53 -18.79
C LYS A 331 3.98 2.09 -19.37
N ALA A 332 4.12 2.22 -20.68
CA ALA A 332 5.39 2.07 -21.37
C ALA A 332 6.19 3.38 -21.25
N GLY A 333 7.48 3.26 -20.98
CA GLY A 333 8.39 4.40 -20.81
C GLY A 333 8.08 5.25 -19.56
N LEU A 334 8.97 6.15 -19.21
CA LEU A 334 8.84 7.14 -18.11
C LEU A 334 8.69 8.53 -18.70
#